data_1e95e973c8f123b499d3f156a1e0cf17
#
_entry.id   1e95e973c8f123b499d3f156a1e0cf17
#
_cell.length_a   1.000
_cell.length_b   1.000
_cell.length_c   1.000
_cell.angle_alpha   90.00
_cell.angle_beta   90.00
_cell.angle_gamma   90.00
#
_symmetry.space_group_name_H-M   'P 1'
#
loop_
_entity.id
_entity.type
_entity.pdbx_description
1 polymer ?
#
loop_
_entity_poly.entity_id
_entity_poly.type
_entity_poly.pdbx_seq_one_letter_code
_entity_poly.pdbx_strand_id
1 'polypeptide(L)'
;MAFATASRPWGVARSWPPAERVDASGSAPDTGAGHPAPAMQRLKQRADFLAATGGAKAPAGGFVLQARDRHEDGPVRVGFTCSKKVGNAVERNRVRRRLREVVRLSPPERMRRGYDYVLIGRTTALNLPFSRLVEDFERALNRVHTLRPNSDGPGKSPTPRAGKGPKATPHRGTR
;
A
#
# COMPACT_ATOMS: atom_id res chain seq x y z
N MET A 1 19.94 -31.99 50.73
CA MET A 1 19.94 -30.78 49.87
C MET A 1 18.83 -30.94 48.86
N ALA A 2 17.71 -30.26 49.05
CA ALA A 2 16.51 -30.39 48.23
C ALA A 2 16.41 -29.16 47.32
N PHE A 3 16.43 -29.37 45.98
CA PHE A 3 16.17 -28.33 45.01
C PHE A 3 14.67 -28.23 44.73
N ALA A 4 14.06 -27.16 45.19
CA ALA A 4 12.67 -26.83 44.89
C ALA A 4 12.55 -26.18 43.51
N THR A 5 11.94 -26.88 42.56
CA THR A 5 11.52 -26.36 41.25
C THR A 5 10.23 -25.58 41.42
N ALA A 6 10.31 -24.25 41.33
CA ALA A 6 9.14 -23.39 41.34
C ALA A 6 8.53 -23.32 39.90
N SER A 7 7.44 -24.05 39.72
CA SER A 7 6.60 -23.94 38.53
C SER A 7 5.77 -22.66 38.59
N ARG A 8 5.95 -21.76 37.65
CA ARG A 8 5.09 -20.56 37.48
C ARG A 8 3.81 -20.95 36.77
N PRO A 9 2.61 -20.67 37.31
CA PRO A 9 1.36 -20.89 36.59
C PRO A 9 1.11 -19.78 35.58
N TRP A 10 0.99 -20.15 34.34
CA TRP A 10 0.42 -19.32 33.27
C TRP A 10 -1.09 -19.30 33.40
N GLY A 11 -1.64 -18.29 34.04
CA GLY A 11 -3.07 -18.17 34.19
C GLY A 11 -3.48 -16.75 34.51
N VAL A 12 -3.50 -15.87 33.52
CA VAL A 12 -4.33 -14.66 33.58
C VAL A 12 -5.14 -14.60 32.30
N ALA A 13 -6.25 -15.30 32.31
CA ALA A 13 -7.33 -15.05 31.36
C ALA A 13 -7.82 -13.61 31.59
N ARG A 14 -7.40 -12.67 30.76
CA ARG A 14 -8.00 -11.35 30.69
C ARG A 14 -9.37 -11.53 30.04
N SER A 15 -10.40 -11.61 30.87
CA SER A 15 -11.78 -11.53 30.45
C SER A 15 -12.02 -10.20 29.75
N TRP A 16 -12.31 -10.28 28.46
CA TRP A 16 -12.79 -9.14 27.67
C TRP A 16 -14.19 -8.77 28.18
N PRO A 17 -14.46 -7.50 28.51
CA PRO A 17 -15.82 -7.11 28.90
C PRO A 17 -16.79 -7.35 27.75
N PRO A 18 -18.04 -7.79 28.02
CA PRO A 18 -19.04 -7.98 26.99
C PRO A 18 -19.35 -6.64 26.32
N ALA A 19 -19.50 -6.68 24.99
CA ALA A 19 -19.90 -5.55 24.20
C ALA A 19 -21.26 -5.04 24.67
N GLU A 20 -21.28 -3.87 25.26
CA GLU A 20 -22.49 -3.15 25.60
C GLU A 20 -23.24 -2.80 24.29
N ARG A 21 -24.45 -3.31 24.20
CA ARG A 21 -25.35 -3.07 23.09
C ARG A 21 -25.93 -1.67 23.29
N VAL A 22 -25.38 -0.67 22.59
CA VAL A 22 -25.94 0.69 22.57
C VAL A 22 -27.14 0.70 21.63
N ASP A 23 -28.31 0.93 22.22
CA ASP A 23 -29.56 1.11 21.49
C ASP A 23 -29.52 2.37 20.61
N ALA A 24 -29.98 2.19 19.38
CA ALA A 24 -30.08 3.25 18.39
C ALA A 24 -31.35 4.08 18.64
N SER A 25 -31.26 5.14 19.45
CA SER A 25 -32.16 6.28 19.40
C SER A 25 -31.66 7.42 20.27
N GLY A 26 -30.97 8.35 19.65
CA GLY A 26 -30.48 9.55 20.30
C GLY A 26 -29.97 10.53 19.25
N SER A 27 -30.85 11.34 18.69
CA SER A 27 -30.50 12.57 17.99
C SER A 27 -29.64 13.40 18.88
N ALA A 28 -28.33 13.50 18.59
CA ALA A 28 -27.43 14.47 19.20
C ALA A 28 -27.42 15.74 18.36
N PRO A 29 -27.52 16.93 18.99
CA PRO A 29 -27.46 18.19 18.26
C PRO A 29 -26.05 18.43 17.72
N ASP A 30 -26.01 18.85 16.49
CA ASP A 30 -24.88 19.41 15.78
C ASP A 30 -24.28 20.57 16.59
N THR A 31 -23.09 20.36 17.15
CA THR A 31 -22.34 21.44 17.78
C THR A 31 -20.89 21.37 17.29
N GLY A 32 -20.58 22.20 16.33
CA GLY A 32 -19.33 22.92 16.13
C GLY A 32 -18.04 22.11 15.96
N ALA A 33 -17.53 22.09 14.74
CA ALA A 33 -16.12 22.23 14.38
C ALA A 33 -15.09 21.34 15.11
N GLY A 34 -15.22 20.04 14.93
CA GLY A 34 -14.14 19.11 15.05
C GLY A 34 -14.29 18.10 13.93
N HIS A 35 -13.62 18.30 12.81
CA HIS A 35 -13.55 17.25 11.80
C HIS A 35 -12.96 16.02 12.46
N PRO A 36 -13.71 14.93 12.64
CA PRO A 36 -13.10 13.68 13.10
C PRO A 36 -11.99 13.36 12.11
N ALA A 37 -10.82 13.03 12.63
CA ALA A 37 -9.68 12.62 11.81
C ALA A 37 -10.19 11.65 10.75
N PRO A 38 -9.89 11.83 9.47
CA PRO A 38 -10.54 11.12 8.37
C PRO A 38 -10.37 9.62 8.60
N ALA A 39 -11.49 8.95 8.88
CA ALA A 39 -11.52 7.52 9.12
C ALA A 39 -10.92 6.82 7.88
N MET A 40 -9.71 6.31 8.05
CA MET A 40 -8.96 5.65 6.97
C MET A 40 -9.64 4.33 6.64
N GLN A 41 -10.12 4.20 5.42
CA GLN A 41 -10.78 3.00 4.94
C GLN A 41 -9.80 2.05 4.24
N ARG A 42 -10.06 0.76 4.31
CA ARG A 42 -9.27 -0.24 3.62
C ARG A 42 -9.84 -0.54 2.24
N LEU A 43 -9.00 -0.48 1.22
CA LEU A 43 -9.35 -1.00 -0.11
C LEU A 43 -9.56 -2.52 -0.06
N LYS A 44 -10.71 -2.98 -0.57
CA LYS A 44 -11.10 -4.40 -0.58
C LYS A 44 -11.26 -4.94 -1.99
N GLN A 45 -11.70 -4.11 -2.94
CA GLN A 45 -12.06 -4.53 -4.27
C GLN A 45 -10.85 -4.53 -5.21
N ARG A 46 -10.73 -5.56 -6.05
CA ARG A 46 -9.67 -5.68 -7.05
C ARG A 46 -9.68 -4.51 -8.05
N ALA A 47 -10.86 -4.03 -8.42
CA ALA A 47 -11.03 -2.91 -9.33
C ALA A 47 -10.33 -1.65 -8.83
N ASP A 48 -10.44 -1.33 -7.53
CA ASP A 48 -9.78 -0.17 -6.92
C ASP A 48 -8.26 -0.26 -7.00
N PHE A 49 -7.69 -1.46 -6.78
CA PHE A 49 -6.25 -1.68 -6.92
C PHE A 49 -5.77 -1.49 -8.36
N LEU A 50 -6.55 -1.96 -9.34
CA LEU A 50 -6.23 -1.76 -10.75
C LEU A 50 -6.33 -0.29 -11.14
N ALA A 51 -7.36 0.39 -10.68
CA ALA A 51 -7.54 1.82 -10.93
C ALA A 51 -6.40 2.67 -10.34
N ALA A 52 -5.90 2.32 -9.14
CA ALA A 52 -4.76 2.98 -8.53
C ALA A 52 -3.45 2.80 -9.33
N THR A 53 -3.36 1.77 -10.19
CA THR A 53 -2.19 1.54 -11.04
C THR A 53 -1.97 2.66 -12.06
N GLY A 54 -3.05 3.36 -12.48
CA GLY A 54 -2.97 4.52 -13.36
C GLY A 54 -2.57 5.83 -12.67
N GLY A 55 -2.53 5.86 -11.34
CA GLY A 55 -2.18 7.05 -10.57
C GLY A 55 -0.69 7.34 -10.50
N ALA A 56 -0.33 8.38 -9.73
CA ALA A 56 1.06 8.74 -9.46
C ALA A 56 1.78 7.61 -8.71
N LYS A 57 3.07 7.40 -9.02
CA LYS A 57 3.89 6.32 -8.45
C LYS A 57 5.16 6.88 -7.83
N ALA A 58 5.42 6.56 -6.58
CA ALA A 58 6.67 6.87 -5.90
C ALA A 58 7.34 5.59 -5.40
N PRO A 59 8.44 5.17 -6.04
CA PRO A 59 9.25 4.07 -5.53
C PRO A 59 10.00 4.49 -4.28
N ALA A 60 10.02 3.59 -3.29
CA ALA A 60 10.77 3.68 -2.04
C ALA A 60 11.59 2.40 -1.83
N GLY A 61 12.48 2.39 -0.85
CA GLY A 61 13.37 1.25 -0.60
C GLY A 61 12.61 -0.06 -0.36
N GLY A 62 11.60 -0.04 0.53
CA GLY A 62 10.85 -1.23 0.94
C GLY A 62 9.53 -1.47 0.19
N PHE A 63 9.03 -0.49 -0.57
CA PHE A 63 7.73 -0.56 -1.23
C PHE A 63 7.64 0.41 -2.41
N VAL A 64 6.54 0.33 -3.15
CA VAL A 64 6.12 1.37 -4.10
C VAL A 64 4.79 1.93 -3.60
N LEU A 65 4.70 3.24 -3.45
CA LEU A 65 3.46 3.93 -3.18
C LEU A 65 2.81 4.32 -4.50
N GLN A 66 1.55 3.97 -4.66
CA GLN A 66 0.70 4.47 -5.74
C GLN A 66 -0.40 5.33 -5.14
N ALA A 67 -0.72 6.46 -5.76
CA ALA A 67 -1.78 7.35 -5.32
C ALA A 67 -2.66 7.73 -6.51
N ARG A 68 -3.97 7.60 -6.34
CA ARG A 68 -4.97 7.98 -7.34
C ARG A 68 -5.96 8.95 -6.71
N ASP A 69 -6.17 10.07 -7.37
CA ASP A 69 -7.28 10.97 -7.09
C ASP A 69 -8.58 10.35 -7.64
N ARG A 70 -9.62 10.29 -6.82
CA ARG A 70 -10.95 9.82 -7.23
C ARG A 70 -11.83 10.95 -7.72
N HIS A 71 -11.40 12.21 -7.54
CA HIS A 71 -12.20 13.40 -7.79
C HIS A 71 -13.54 13.42 -7.01
N GLU A 72 -13.57 12.81 -5.83
CA GLU A 72 -14.73 12.68 -4.96
C GLU A 72 -14.32 13.09 -3.54
N ASP A 73 -15.19 13.81 -2.85
CA ASP A 73 -15.04 14.05 -1.40
C ASP A 73 -15.38 12.77 -0.64
N GLY A 74 -14.36 12.13 -0.10
CA GLY A 74 -14.53 10.89 0.63
C GLY A 74 -13.36 10.59 1.55
N PRO A 75 -13.48 9.57 2.40
CA PRO A 75 -12.40 9.16 3.27
C PRO A 75 -11.18 8.69 2.46
N VAL A 76 -10.01 8.82 3.08
CA VAL A 76 -8.78 8.22 2.55
C VAL A 76 -8.93 6.70 2.51
N ARG A 77 -8.62 6.08 1.37
CA ARG A 77 -8.63 4.62 1.27
C ARG A 77 -7.22 4.09 1.06
N VAL A 78 -6.86 3.03 1.79
CA VAL A 78 -5.50 2.46 1.74
C VAL A 78 -5.56 0.97 1.44
N GLY A 79 -4.76 0.54 0.47
CA GLY A 79 -4.59 -0.84 0.07
C GLY A 79 -3.16 -1.34 0.27
N PHE A 80 -3.01 -2.62 0.61
CA PHE A 80 -1.72 -3.26 0.79
C PHE A 80 -1.63 -4.50 -0.08
N THR A 81 -0.62 -4.59 -0.91
CA THR A 81 -0.37 -5.74 -1.76
C THR A 81 1.09 -6.18 -1.70
N CYS A 82 1.33 -7.47 -1.84
CA CYS A 82 2.65 -8.07 -1.95
C CYS A 82 2.60 -9.17 -3.01
N SER A 83 3.46 -9.08 -4.01
CA SER A 83 3.56 -10.10 -5.05
C SER A 83 4.20 -11.39 -4.52
N LYS A 84 4.04 -12.50 -5.26
CA LYS A 84 4.71 -13.77 -4.94
C LYS A 84 6.24 -13.65 -4.94
N LYS A 85 6.80 -12.66 -5.65
CA LYS A 85 8.25 -12.38 -5.70
C LYS A 85 8.84 -11.91 -4.36
N VAL A 86 8.02 -11.47 -3.41
CA VAL A 86 8.48 -11.05 -2.07
C VAL A 86 8.93 -12.24 -1.25
N GLY A 87 8.34 -13.43 -1.50
CA GLY A 87 8.67 -14.65 -0.80
C GLY A 87 7.43 -15.48 -0.48
N ASN A 88 7.54 -16.34 0.53
CA ASN A 88 6.48 -17.22 0.99
C ASN A 88 5.30 -16.46 1.64
N ALA A 89 4.25 -17.16 2.04
CA ALA A 89 3.05 -16.54 2.62
C ALA A 89 3.34 -15.79 3.92
N VAL A 90 4.23 -16.34 4.76
CA VAL A 90 4.62 -15.75 6.05
C VAL A 90 5.35 -14.43 5.84
N GLU A 91 6.33 -14.41 4.93
CA GLU A 91 7.09 -13.23 4.57
C GLU A 91 6.20 -12.11 4.01
N ARG A 92 5.31 -12.47 3.07
CA ARG A 92 4.32 -11.50 2.54
C ARG A 92 3.41 -10.93 3.64
N ASN A 93 2.99 -11.75 4.59
CA ASN A 93 2.18 -11.29 5.71
C ASN A 93 2.98 -10.38 6.64
N ARG A 94 4.26 -10.71 6.90
CA ARG A 94 5.16 -9.86 7.70
C ARG A 94 5.33 -8.49 7.06
N VAL A 95 5.58 -8.42 5.75
CA VAL A 95 5.68 -7.15 5.02
C VAL A 95 4.38 -6.36 5.11
N ARG A 96 3.22 -6.98 4.86
CA ARG A 96 1.93 -6.30 4.97
C ARG A 96 1.67 -5.73 6.37
N ARG A 97 2.06 -6.47 7.44
CA ARG A 97 1.92 -5.99 8.82
C ARG A 97 2.81 -4.77 9.06
N ARG A 98 4.07 -4.81 8.62
CA ARG A 98 4.99 -3.66 8.73
C ARG A 98 4.48 -2.44 8.00
N LEU A 99 4.03 -2.58 6.75
CA LEU A 99 3.50 -1.48 5.97
C LEU A 99 2.20 -0.90 6.56
N ARG A 100 1.34 -1.75 7.14
CA ARG A 100 0.14 -1.30 7.83
C ARG A 100 0.49 -0.45 9.06
N GLU A 101 1.50 -0.87 9.81
CA GLU A 101 1.98 -0.14 10.97
C GLU A 101 2.63 1.21 10.59
N VAL A 102 3.38 1.25 9.49
CA VAL A 102 3.93 2.51 8.94
C VAL A 102 2.80 3.51 8.66
N VAL A 103 1.74 3.06 7.97
CA VAL A 103 0.58 3.93 7.67
C VAL A 103 -0.15 4.36 8.94
N ARG A 104 -0.30 3.46 9.93
CA ARG A 104 -0.96 3.77 11.20
C ARG A 104 -0.23 4.84 12.02
N LEU A 105 1.10 4.85 11.97
CA LEU A 105 1.93 5.82 12.69
C LEU A 105 2.10 7.14 11.96
N SER A 106 1.76 7.18 10.68
CA SER A 106 1.86 8.42 9.90
C SER A 106 0.67 9.32 10.18
N PRO A 107 0.88 10.64 10.31
CA PRO A 107 -0.19 11.60 10.51
C PRO A 107 -1.22 11.51 9.39
N PRO A 108 -2.51 11.32 9.71
CA PRO A 108 -3.57 11.16 8.70
C PRO A 108 -3.73 12.42 7.82
N GLU A 109 -3.36 13.59 8.34
CA GLU A 109 -3.44 14.87 7.63
C GLU A 109 -2.50 14.95 6.41
N ARG A 110 -1.45 14.12 6.38
CA ARG A 110 -0.54 14.03 5.23
C ARG A 110 -1.15 13.31 4.03
N MET A 111 -2.21 12.55 4.25
CA MET A 111 -2.96 11.87 3.20
C MET A 111 -4.16 12.69 2.80
N ARG A 112 -4.33 12.94 1.52
CA ARG A 112 -5.43 13.77 0.99
C ARG A 112 -6.73 12.98 0.98
N ARG A 113 -7.82 13.61 1.41
CA ARG A 113 -9.17 13.06 1.27
C ARG A 113 -9.49 12.83 -0.21
N GLY A 114 -10.35 11.88 -0.50
CA GLY A 114 -10.70 11.53 -1.88
C GLY A 114 -9.64 10.73 -2.63
N TYR A 115 -8.50 10.40 -1.98
CA TYR A 115 -7.42 9.63 -2.60
C TYR A 115 -7.46 8.16 -2.21
N ASP A 116 -7.04 7.33 -3.16
CA ASP A 116 -6.71 5.92 -2.97
C ASP A 116 -5.19 5.76 -2.95
N TYR A 117 -4.67 5.18 -1.88
CA TYR A 117 -3.26 4.87 -1.74
C TYR A 117 -3.04 3.36 -1.75
N VAL A 118 -2.14 2.87 -2.58
CA VAL A 118 -1.77 1.45 -2.63
C VAL A 118 -0.28 1.30 -2.35
N LEU A 119 0.05 0.55 -1.30
CA LEU A 119 1.41 0.18 -0.96
C LEU A 119 1.71 -1.22 -1.51
N ILE A 120 2.67 -1.29 -2.44
CA ILE A 120 3.16 -2.53 -3.03
C ILE A 120 4.46 -2.91 -2.33
N GLY A 121 4.41 -3.88 -1.41
CA GLY A 121 5.57 -4.33 -0.66
C GLY A 121 6.60 -5.04 -1.55
N ARG A 122 7.88 -4.79 -1.23
CA ARG A 122 9.06 -5.43 -1.83
C ARG A 122 9.76 -6.31 -0.81
N THR A 123 10.63 -7.22 -1.27
CA THR A 123 11.44 -8.11 -0.42
C THR A 123 12.31 -7.32 0.55
N THR A 124 12.86 -6.20 0.12
CA THR A 124 13.69 -5.31 0.96
C THR A 124 12.97 -4.81 2.22
N ALA A 125 11.63 -4.72 2.19
CA ALA A 125 10.84 -4.35 3.37
C ALA A 125 10.95 -5.33 4.54
N LEU A 126 11.44 -6.55 4.34
CA LEU A 126 11.68 -7.52 5.41
C LEU A 126 12.85 -7.10 6.30
N ASN A 127 13.92 -6.59 5.69
CA ASN A 127 15.21 -6.36 6.35
C ASN A 127 15.46 -4.89 6.69
N LEU A 128 14.74 -3.95 6.05
CA LEU A 128 14.93 -2.52 6.36
C LEU A 128 14.54 -2.21 7.79
N PRO A 129 15.27 -1.31 8.48
CA PRO A 129 14.85 -0.75 9.76
C PRO A 129 13.46 -0.13 9.67
N PHE A 130 12.68 -0.24 10.74
CA PHE A 130 11.30 0.26 10.71
C PHE A 130 11.22 1.79 10.56
N SER A 131 12.11 2.52 11.25
CA SER A 131 12.24 3.98 11.13
C SER A 131 12.45 4.40 9.68
N ARG A 132 13.30 3.66 8.95
CA ARG A 132 13.56 3.94 7.53
C ARG A 132 12.33 3.75 6.66
N LEU A 133 11.48 2.75 6.95
CA LEU A 133 10.22 2.56 6.24
C LEU A 133 9.25 3.73 6.48
N VAL A 134 9.22 4.30 7.69
CA VAL A 134 8.40 5.48 8.02
C VAL A 134 8.90 6.71 7.25
N GLU A 135 10.19 7.00 7.29
CA GLU A 135 10.79 8.10 6.53
C GLU A 135 10.55 7.97 5.02
N ASP A 136 10.72 6.75 4.50
CA ASP A 136 10.49 6.46 3.08
C ASP A 136 9.03 6.68 2.70
N PHE A 137 8.09 6.40 3.62
CA PHE A 137 6.68 6.61 3.39
C PHE A 137 6.32 8.10 3.33
N GLU A 138 6.86 8.90 4.24
CA GLU A 138 6.65 10.35 4.23
C GLU A 138 7.20 11.00 2.95
N ARG A 139 8.39 10.60 2.55
CA ARG A 139 8.99 11.07 1.28
C ARG A 139 8.18 10.65 0.06
N ALA A 140 7.68 9.40 0.07
CA ALA A 140 6.85 8.89 -1.01
C ALA A 140 5.49 9.62 -1.09
N LEU A 141 4.87 9.96 0.06
CA LEU A 141 3.63 10.76 0.09
C LEU A 141 3.84 12.14 -0.53
N ASN A 142 4.88 12.86 -0.11
CA ASN A 142 5.19 14.17 -0.69
C ASN A 142 5.40 14.06 -2.20
N ARG A 143 6.10 13.02 -2.64
CA ARG A 143 6.39 12.80 -4.06
C ARG A 143 5.14 12.51 -4.88
N VAL A 144 4.23 11.62 -4.43
CA VAL A 144 3.01 11.33 -5.18
C VAL A 144 2.05 12.51 -5.27
N HIS A 145 2.09 13.43 -4.30
CA HIS A 145 1.29 14.64 -4.33
C HIS A 145 1.85 15.73 -5.25
N THR A 146 3.14 15.67 -5.55
CA THR A 146 3.83 16.61 -6.47
C THR A 146 3.82 16.08 -7.90
N LEU A 147 3.86 14.76 -8.07
CA LEU A 147 3.85 14.13 -9.41
C LEU A 147 2.46 14.19 -10.04
N ARG A 148 2.42 14.55 -11.32
CA ARG A 148 1.20 14.34 -12.11
C ARG A 148 0.92 12.85 -12.30
N PRO A 149 -0.37 12.43 -12.35
CA PRO A 149 -0.70 11.05 -12.67
C PRO A 149 0.02 10.63 -13.96
N ASN A 150 0.67 9.49 -13.93
CA ASN A 150 1.28 8.84 -15.12
C ASN A 150 2.55 9.46 -15.73
N SER A 151 3.25 10.41 -15.09
CA SER A 151 4.48 10.98 -15.66
C SER A 151 5.75 10.14 -15.49
N ASP A 152 5.73 9.11 -14.64
CA ASP A 152 6.89 8.23 -14.36
C ASP A 152 6.55 6.73 -14.50
N GLY A 153 5.91 6.33 -15.58
CA GLY A 153 6.06 4.96 -16.06
C GLY A 153 7.52 4.79 -16.52
N PRO A 154 8.24 3.68 -16.22
CA PRO A 154 9.48 3.40 -16.91
C PRO A 154 9.14 3.33 -18.39
N GLY A 155 9.62 4.33 -19.13
CA GLY A 155 9.44 4.41 -20.56
C GLY A 155 9.89 3.10 -21.20
N LYS A 156 8.94 2.25 -21.53
CA LYS A 156 9.13 1.34 -22.63
C LYS A 156 9.14 2.23 -23.86
N SER A 157 10.32 2.77 -24.19
CA SER A 157 10.59 3.24 -25.53
C SER A 157 10.14 2.12 -26.46
N PRO A 158 9.26 2.35 -27.42
CA PRO A 158 9.01 1.37 -28.45
C PRO A 158 10.34 1.21 -29.17
N THR A 159 11.02 0.10 -28.96
CA THR A 159 12.16 -0.31 -29.78
C THR A 159 11.63 -0.29 -31.21
N PRO A 160 12.17 0.54 -32.11
CA PRO A 160 11.75 0.50 -33.50
C PRO A 160 12.03 -0.91 -33.99
N ARG A 161 10.97 -1.62 -34.33
CA ARG A 161 11.02 -2.94 -34.92
C ARG A 161 11.82 -2.79 -36.19
N ALA A 162 13.08 -3.26 -36.15
CA ALA A 162 13.96 -3.31 -37.31
C ALA A 162 13.16 -3.95 -38.45
N GLY A 163 12.91 -3.17 -39.46
CA GLY A 163 12.20 -3.59 -40.65
C GLY A 163 12.92 -4.77 -41.23
N LYS A 164 12.19 -5.87 -41.40
CA LYS A 164 12.61 -7.03 -42.14
C LYS A 164 12.79 -6.55 -43.58
N GLY A 165 14.04 -6.30 -44.00
CA GLY A 165 14.40 -5.92 -45.36
C GLY A 165 13.83 -6.93 -46.36
N PRO A 166 13.51 -6.46 -47.59
CA PRO A 166 12.95 -7.34 -48.59
C PRO A 166 13.97 -8.41 -48.99
N LYS A 167 13.54 -9.65 -48.99
CA LYS A 167 14.31 -10.77 -49.50
C LYS A 167 14.61 -10.54 -50.97
N ALA A 168 15.87 -10.36 -51.31
CA ALA A 168 16.33 -10.34 -52.69
C ALA A 168 16.04 -11.70 -53.35
N THR A 169 15.27 -11.66 -54.41
CA THR A 169 15.00 -12.82 -55.28
C THR A 169 16.23 -13.10 -56.14
N PRO A 170 16.79 -14.29 -56.17
CA PRO A 170 17.88 -14.56 -57.10
C PRO A 170 17.31 -14.67 -58.52
N HIS A 171 17.82 -13.80 -59.41
CA HIS A 171 17.55 -13.85 -60.84
C HIS A 171 18.18 -15.11 -61.43
N ARG A 172 17.34 -16.05 -61.86
CA ARG A 172 17.78 -17.25 -62.63
C ARG A 172 18.05 -16.81 -64.06
N GLY A 173 19.33 -16.64 -64.37
CA GLY A 173 19.78 -16.40 -65.73
C GLY A 173 19.56 -17.67 -66.60
N THR A 174 19.00 -17.43 -67.74
CA THR A 174 18.78 -18.36 -68.84
C THR A 174 20.07 -18.62 -69.56
N ARG A 175 20.39 -19.89 -69.75
CA ARG A 175 20.97 -20.42 -70.99
C ARG A 175 20.64 -21.89 -71.10
#